data_83bc3b9fd1c51476437693a939ef74e5
#
_entry.id   83bc3b9fd1c51476437693a939ef74e5
#
_cell.length_a   1.000
_cell.length_b   1.000
_cell.length_c   1.000
_cell.angle_alpha   90.00
_cell.angle_beta   90.00
_cell.angle_gamma   90.00
#
_symmetry.space_group_name_H-M   'P 1'
#
loop_
_entity.id
_entity.type
_entity.pdbx_description
1 polymer ?
#
loop_
_entity_poly.entity_id
_entity_poly.type
_entity_poly.pdbx_seq_one_letter_code
_entity_poly.pdbx_strand_id
1 'polypeptide(L)'
;MSTHFASPPHPSTFRPYPHVATRPTPSRRGGRPAWVRAVVSTTALLMVLAATATTLVLVGVTTKTVAGQSTSGLNDPFRVGGLPAVDGPSGPRRDAPAPTGTVANTDGGEADHLALLAANDVEDFWDTNYSGLHGTFRPIRKFLSYDSADPTTPEVCGNSPYGNPNAFFCPPLDLIAWDRGAMVPTGEKYFGPMSVAALMAHEYGHAVQQMAGLVNRRTPTVVAEQQADCFAGTYVRWVAEGHSKRFEISTGDGLNSVLAAAIAIRDPLMTPAQDDMLEEGHGTALDRITAFQMGFVTGISACAAIDLDSVDRRRGELPMMLQQDQSGDVQAGEVPIDERTLSTLMEVLGHVFTPSQAPTLSLTSGASCPDAKTTAPASYCPSTNTITVDLPALQKIGKVEDEANLVLLQGDNTALSLVTSRYALAVQHQRGVALDDAAAVLRTACLTGHADRSMADPVDLESGNALQLTAGDVDEAVAGLLTNGQAASDVNGDTVPAGFTRINAYRSGLTGSADRCFSQYR
;
A
#
# COMPACT_ATOMS: atom_id res chain seq x y z
N MET A 1 -47.90 -8.44 -5.64
CA MET A 1 -47.00 -9.16 -6.56
C MET A 1 -45.60 -8.85 -6.09
N SER A 2 -45.04 -9.74 -5.28
CA SER A 2 -43.68 -9.59 -4.72
C SER A 2 -42.71 -10.28 -5.66
N THR A 3 -41.84 -9.52 -6.28
CA THR A 3 -40.73 -10.05 -7.07
C THR A 3 -39.52 -10.25 -6.13
N HIS A 4 -39.23 -11.52 -5.85
CA HIS A 4 -37.98 -11.92 -5.22
C HIS A 4 -36.81 -11.64 -6.19
N PHE A 5 -35.92 -10.72 -5.83
CA PHE A 5 -34.59 -10.63 -6.45
C PHE A 5 -33.71 -11.70 -5.82
N ALA A 6 -33.24 -12.60 -6.66
CA ALA A 6 -32.19 -13.56 -6.26
C ALA A 6 -30.90 -12.80 -5.99
N SER A 7 -30.32 -13.04 -4.82
CA SER A 7 -28.98 -12.54 -4.46
C SER A 7 -27.95 -13.12 -5.43
N PRO A 8 -26.93 -12.33 -5.86
CA PRO A 8 -25.83 -12.87 -6.62
C PRO A 8 -25.00 -13.85 -5.77
N PRO A 9 -24.35 -14.83 -6.39
CA PRO A 9 -23.50 -15.78 -5.67
C PRO A 9 -22.32 -15.06 -4.98
N HIS A 10 -22.01 -15.49 -3.76
CA HIS A 10 -20.88 -15.00 -2.98
C HIS A 10 -19.58 -15.11 -3.77
N PRO A 11 -18.72 -14.08 -3.78
CA PRO A 11 -17.38 -14.21 -4.31
C PRO A 11 -16.64 -15.27 -3.48
N SER A 12 -16.24 -16.35 -4.16
CA SER A 12 -15.35 -17.35 -3.59
C SER A 12 -14.01 -16.69 -3.28
N THR A 13 -13.52 -16.90 -2.07
CA THR A 13 -12.18 -16.50 -1.61
C THR A 13 -11.14 -16.76 -2.70
N PHE A 14 -10.37 -15.73 -3.04
CA PHE A 14 -9.20 -15.85 -3.90
C PHE A 14 -8.31 -16.99 -3.38
N ARG A 15 -8.09 -18.02 -4.18
CA ARG A 15 -7.11 -19.06 -3.85
C ARG A 15 -5.82 -18.75 -4.61
N PRO A 16 -4.67 -18.72 -3.93
CA PRO A 16 -3.39 -18.57 -4.60
C PRO A 16 -3.12 -19.81 -5.49
N TYR A 17 -2.34 -19.58 -6.56
CA TYR A 17 -1.95 -20.62 -7.51
C TYR A 17 -1.14 -21.72 -6.82
N PRO A 18 -1.45 -23.02 -7.02
CA PRO A 18 -0.60 -24.10 -6.54
C PRO A 18 0.67 -24.21 -7.41
N HIS A 19 1.82 -23.89 -6.84
CA HIS A 19 3.10 -24.21 -7.46
C HIS A 19 3.39 -25.71 -7.33
N VAL A 20 3.72 -26.34 -8.45
CA VAL A 20 4.17 -27.75 -8.48
C VAL A 20 5.61 -27.81 -7.95
N ALA A 21 5.76 -28.23 -6.69
CA ALA A 21 7.06 -28.47 -6.07
C ALA A 21 7.66 -29.80 -6.57
N THR A 22 8.76 -29.74 -7.33
CA THR A 22 9.64 -30.88 -7.58
C THR A 22 10.77 -30.88 -6.56
N ARG A 23 10.83 -31.94 -5.72
CA ARG A 23 11.90 -32.14 -4.73
C ARG A 23 13.27 -32.32 -5.40
N PRO A 24 14.34 -31.66 -4.91
CA PRO A 24 15.70 -31.96 -5.34
C PRO A 24 16.34 -33.08 -4.52
N THR A 25 17.06 -33.98 -5.22
CA THR A 25 17.93 -35.00 -4.65
C THR A 25 19.26 -34.38 -4.17
N PRO A 26 19.86 -34.88 -3.07
CA PRO A 26 21.08 -34.27 -2.53
C PRO A 26 22.34 -34.70 -3.31
N SER A 27 23.16 -33.77 -3.76
CA SER A 27 24.46 -33.98 -4.35
C SER A 27 25.59 -33.86 -3.32
N ARG A 28 26.52 -34.81 -3.37
CA ARG A 28 27.72 -34.90 -2.52
C ARG A 28 28.71 -33.77 -2.75
N ARG A 29 29.16 -33.14 -1.67
CA ARG A 29 30.27 -32.17 -1.66
C ARG A 29 31.63 -32.88 -1.77
N GLY A 30 32.42 -32.50 -2.76
CA GLY A 30 33.85 -32.81 -2.85
C GLY A 30 34.68 -31.60 -2.37
N GLY A 31 35.53 -31.83 -1.38
CA GLY A 31 36.41 -30.79 -0.82
C GLY A 31 37.64 -30.49 -1.68
N ARG A 32 38.07 -29.26 -1.75
CA ARG A 32 39.33 -28.81 -2.36
C ARG A 32 40.42 -28.54 -1.27
N PRO A 33 41.68 -28.80 -1.56
CA PRO A 33 42.75 -28.75 -0.54
C PRO A 33 43.26 -27.34 -0.20
N ALA A 34 43.77 -27.19 1.01
CA ALA A 34 43.98 -25.94 1.77
C ALA A 34 45.20 -25.09 1.38
N TRP A 35 46.00 -25.41 0.38
CA TRP A 35 47.24 -24.70 0.11
C TRP A 35 47.16 -23.52 -0.91
N VAL A 36 46.01 -23.29 -1.52
CA VAL A 36 45.76 -22.21 -2.50
C VAL A 36 45.43 -20.85 -1.84
N ARG A 37 45.28 -20.80 -0.52
CA ARG A 37 44.86 -19.58 0.21
C ARG A 37 45.94 -18.61 0.67
N ALA A 38 47.21 -18.92 0.47
CA ALA A 38 48.30 -18.13 1.06
C ALA A 38 48.99 -17.10 0.14
N VAL A 39 48.71 -17.09 -1.17
CA VAL A 39 49.45 -16.23 -2.12
C VAL A 39 48.63 -15.01 -2.62
N VAL A 40 47.33 -14.94 -2.34
CA VAL A 40 46.46 -13.83 -2.83
C VAL A 40 46.31 -12.69 -1.82
N SER A 41 46.79 -12.87 -0.57
CA SER A 41 46.51 -11.89 0.50
C SER A 41 47.52 -10.72 0.62
N THR A 42 48.67 -10.79 -0.01
CA THR A 42 49.71 -9.74 0.14
C THR A 42 49.70 -8.69 -0.99
N THR A 43 49.21 -9.04 -2.16
CA THR A 43 49.08 -8.07 -3.28
C THR A 43 47.81 -7.22 -3.23
N ALA A 44 46.76 -7.68 -2.57
CA ALA A 44 45.52 -6.92 -2.40
C ALA A 44 45.63 -5.78 -1.37
N LEU A 45 46.48 -5.94 -0.36
CA LEU A 45 46.65 -4.93 0.71
C LEU A 45 47.44 -3.69 0.23
N LEU A 46 48.37 -3.86 -0.71
CA LEU A 46 49.17 -2.74 -1.27
C LEU A 46 48.40 -1.93 -2.32
N MET A 47 47.42 -2.51 -3.02
CA MET A 47 46.56 -1.76 -3.95
C MET A 47 45.45 -0.97 -3.24
N VAL A 48 44.97 -1.41 -2.08
CA VAL A 48 43.97 -0.68 -1.30
C VAL A 48 44.58 0.56 -0.64
N LEU A 49 45.83 0.50 -0.21
CA LEU A 49 46.53 1.65 0.38
C LEU A 49 46.95 2.72 -0.65
N ALA A 50 47.17 2.35 -1.91
CA ALA A 50 47.42 3.30 -3.00
C ALA A 50 46.15 3.97 -3.52
N ALA A 51 44.99 3.28 -3.48
CA ALA A 51 43.71 3.84 -3.89
C ALA A 51 43.12 4.82 -2.86
N THR A 52 43.42 4.65 -1.57
CA THR A 52 42.95 5.56 -0.52
C THR A 52 43.73 6.87 -0.44
N ALA A 53 44.98 6.90 -0.89
CA ALA A 53 45.77 8.13 -0.94
C ALA A 53 45.44 9.04 -2.14
N THR A 54 44.91 8.48 -3.24
CA THR A 54 44.48 9.25 -4.43
C THR A 54 43.06 9.77 -4.34
N THR A 55 42.21 9.18 -3.50
CA THR A 55 40.82 9.66 -3.29
C THR A 55 40.70 10.81 -2.29
N LEU A 56 41.71 11.03 -1.46
CA LEU A 56 41.74 12.14 -0.48
C LEU A 56 42.18 13.48 -1.05
N VAL A 57 42.67 13.53 -2.29
CA VAL A 57 43.12 14.79 -2.95
C VAL A 57 42.09 15.36 -3.93
N LEU A 58 41.00 14.63 -4.24
CA LEU A 58 39.98 15.06 -5.23
C LEU A 58 38.60 15.38 -4.67
N VAL A 59 38.42 15.41 -3.34
CA VAL A 59 37.17 15.89 -2.71
C VAL A 59 37.39 17.24 -2.02
N GLY A 60 38.05 18.13 -2.72
CA GLY A 60 37.99 19.57 -2.49
C GLY A 60 36.83 20.20 -3.30
N VAL A 61 35.69 19.51 -3.42
CA VAL A 61 34.48 20.13 -3.92
C VAL A 61 33.89 20.92 -2.79
N THR A 62 34.08 22.24 -2.83
CA THR A 62 33.36 23.20 -2.02
C THR A 62 31.87 22.95 -2.24
N THR A 63 31.22 22.22 -1.33
CA THR A 63 29.76 22.19 -1.22
C THR A 63 29.32 23.60 -0.87
N LYS A 64 28.86 24.36 -1.86
CA LYS A 64 28.04 25.55 -1.61
C LYS A 64 26.79 25.06 -0.91
N THR A 65 26.72 25.20 0.40
CA THR A 65 25.48 25.09 1.14
C THR A 65 24.60 26.25 0.68
N VAL A 66 23.65 25.93 -0.19
CA VAL A 66 22.52 26.84 -0.47
C VAL A 66 21.67 26.81 0.80
N ALA A 67 21.63 27.93 1.53
CA ALA A 67 20.70 28.11 2.63
C ALA A 67 19.28 28.24 2.03
N GLY A 68 18.59 27.13 1.92
CA GLY A 68 17.20 27.01 1.54
C GLY A 68 16.63 25.83 2.33
N GLN A 69 15.49 26.03 2.99
CA GLN A 69 14.73 24.90 3.53
C GLN A 69 14.29 24.06 2.33
N SER A 70 14.93 22.91 2.12
CA SER A 70 14.45 21.90 1.21
C SER A 70 13.23 21.25 1.87
N THR A 71 12.05 21.83 1.64
CA THR A 71 10.81 21.07 1.77
C THR A 71 10.84 20.07 0.62
N SER A 72 11.12 18.81 0.93
CA SER A 72 10.95 17.74 -0.04
C SER A 72 9.54 17.87 -0.62
N GLY A 73 9.41 17.94 -1.95
CA GLY A 73 8.09 17.97 -2.60
C GLY A 73 7.20 16.76 -2.28
N LEU A 74 7.77 15.76 -1.59
CA LEU A 74 7.08 14.59 -1.04
C LEU A 74 6.30 14.89 0.26
N ASN A 75 6.64 15.97 0.96
CA ASN A 75 6.04 16.36 2.23
C ASN A 75 5.10 17.57 2.08
N ASP A 76 4.89 18.04 0.85
CA ASP A 76 3.94 19.11 0.56
C ASP A 76 2.51 18.55 0.65
N PRO A 77 1.66 19.09 1.56
CA PRO A 77 0.31 18.57 1.78
C PRO A 77 -0.62 18.71 0.57
N PHE A 78 -0.29 19.59 -0.37
CA PHE A 78 -1.07 19.87 -1.57
C PHE A 78 -0.46 19.26 -2.84
N ARG A 79 0.52 18.38 -2.69
CA ARG A 79 1.18 17.71 -3.80
C ARG A 79 1.27 16.21 -3.61
N VAL A 80 1.20 15.51 -4.72
CA VAL A 80 1.37 14.05 -4.80
C VAL A 80 2.59 13.77 -5.65
N GLY A 81 3.68 13.31 -5.02
CA GLY A 81 4.94 13.09 -5.73
C GLY A 81 5.45 14.33 -6.49
N GLY A 82 5.16 15.54 -5.98
CA GLY A 82 5.52 16.80 -6.63
C GLY A 82 4.49 17.36 -7.62
N LEU A 83 3.47 16.60 -8.05
CA LEU A 83 2.33 17.09 -8.83
C LEU A 83 1.30 17.77 -7.93
N PRO A 84 0.57 18.82 -8.37
CA PRO A 84 -0.55 19.37 -7.60
C PRO A 84 -1.57 18.27 -7.26
N ALA A 85 -2.09 18.25 -6.03
CA ALA A 85 -3.20 17.38 -5.63
C ALA A 85 -4.52 18.05 -6.07
N VAL A 86 -5.14 17.51 -7.11
CA VAL A 86 -6.37 18.07 -7.71
C VAL A 86 -7.36 16.96 -8.04
N ASP A 87 -8.64 17.24 -7.87
CA ASP A 87 -9.73 16.40 -8.34
C ASP A 87 -10.08 16.72 -9.79
N GLY A 88 -10.65 15.77 -10.50
CA GLY A 88 -11.01 15.95 -11.90
C GLY A 88 -11.29 14.66 -12.65
N PRO A 89 -11.38 14.73 -13.97
CA PRO A 89 -11.65 13.56 -14.79
C PRO A 89 -10.57 12.49 -14.64
N SER A 90 -11.01 11.22 -14.63
CA SER A 90 -10.14 10.05 -14.51
C SER A 90 -10.73 8.90 -15.31
N GLY A 91 -9.99 8.42 -16.30
CA GLY A 91 -10.43 7.37 -17.21
C GLY A 91 -10.03 7.65 -18.67
N PRO A 92 -10.70 7.01 -19.64
CA PRO A 92 -10.44 7.23 -21.06
C PRO A 92 -10.72 8.69 -21.46
N ARG A 93 -9.80 9.29 -22.22
CA ARG A 93 -10.01 10.61 -22.83
C ARG A 93 -11.13 10.55 -23.85
N ARG A 94 -11.87 11.64 -24.02
CA ARG A 94 -12.99 11.71 -25.02
C ARG A 94 -12.52 11.50 -26.46
N ASP A 95 -11.30 11.89 -26.75
CA ASP A 95 -10.66 11.79 -28.06
C ASP A 95 -9.59 10.68 -28.11
N ALA A 96 -9.67 9.72 -27.17
CA ALA A 96 -8.75 8.59 -27.17
C ALA A 96 -8.79 7.85 -28.50
N PRO A 97 -7.62 7.51 -29.09
CA PRO A 97 -7.59 6.64 -30.26
C PRO A 97 -8.18 5.27 -29.90
N ALA A 98 -8.97 4.71 -30.83
CA ALA A 98 -9.54 3.38 -30.65
C ALA A 98 -8.44 2.34 -30.37
N PRO A 99 -8.73 1.32 -29.52
CA PRO A 99 -7.75 0.26 -29.27
C PRO A 99 -7.47 -0.53 -30.54
N THR A 100 -6.24 -1.03 -30.63
CA THR A 100 -5.77 -1.84 -31.77
C THR A 100 -5.34 -3.23 -31.27
N GLY A 101 -5.47 -4.23 -32.14
CA GLY A 101 -5.15 -5.61 -31.80
C GLY A 101 -6.38 -6.50 -31.74
N THR A 102 -6.16 -7.75 -31.33
CA THR A 102 -7.22 -8.77 -31.21
C THR A 102 -7.20 -9.39 -29.83
N VAL A 103 -8.37 -9.57 -29.27
CA VAL A 103 -8.60 -10.30 -28.03
C VAL A 103 -9.19 -11.64 -28.36
N ALA A 104 -8.54 -12.72 -27.99
CA ALA A 104 -9.08 -14.07 -28.13
C ALA A 104 -10.24 -14.27 -27.16
N ASN A 105 -11.26 -15.03 -27.59
CA ASN A 105 -12.44 -15.35 -26.80
C ASN A 105 -13.24 -14.12 -26.29
N THR A 106 -13.12 -12.99 -26.99
CA THR A 106 -13.90 -11.76 -26.67
C THR A 106 -15.37 -11.93 -26.98
N ASP A 107 -16.23 -11.27 -26.20
CA ASP A 107 -17.64 -11.06 -26.53
C ASP A 107 -17.90 -9.72 -27.27
N GLY A 108 -16.84 -8.92 -27.46
CA GLY A 108 -16.92 -7.59 -28.06
C GLY A 108 -17.49 -6.51 -27.14
N GLY A 109 -17.63 -6.79 -25.83
CA GLY A 109 -18.18 -5.90 -24.83
C GLY A 109 -17.24 -4.79 -24.36
N GLU A 110 -17.79 -3.90 -23.52
CA GLU A 110 -17.09 -2.72 -23.01
C GLU A 110 -15.87 -3.09 -22.15
N ALA A 111 -15.98 -4.18 -21.36
CA ALA A 111 -14.86 -4.66 -20.52
C ALA A 111 -13.63 -5.01 -21.36
N ASP A 112 -13.81 -5.71 -22.49
CA ASP A 112 -12.73 -6.06 -23.40
C ASP A 112 -12.18 -4.84 -24.15
N HIS A 113 -13.08 -3.90 -24.50
CA HIS A 113 -12.67 -2.64 -25.14
C HIS A 113 -11.79 -1.81 -24.18
N LEU A 114 -12.19 -1.66 -22.92
CA LEU A 114 -11.44 -0.91 -21.91
C LEU A 114 -10.10 -1.57 -21.59
N ALA A 115 -10.08 -2.89 -21.39
CA ALA A 115 -8.85 -3.63 -21.10
C ALA A 115 -7.85 -3.56 -22.26
N LEU A 116 -8.30 -3.70 -23.52
CA LEU A 116 -7.43 -3.57 -24.69
C LEU A 116 -6.93 -2.13 -24.87
N LEU A 117 -7.78 -1.12 -24.62
CA LEU A 117 -7.38 0.29 -24.65
C LEU A 117 -6.28 0.55 -23.61
N ALA A 118 -6.43 0.01 -22.41
CA ALA A 118 -5.45 0.11 -21.34
C ALA A 118 -4.15 -0.61 -21.71
N ALA A 119 -4.22 -1.82 -22.25
CA ALA A 119 -3.05 -2.56 -22.72
C ALA A 119 -2.24 -1.76 -23.75
N ASN A 120 -2.91 -1.15 -24.73
CA ASN A 120 -2.23 -0.33 -25.74
C ASN A 120 -1.59 0.94 -25.14
N ASP A 121 -2.21 1.54 -24.12
CA ASP A 121 -1.62 2.72 -23.46
C ASP A 121 -0.38 2.36 -22.64
N VAL A 122 -0.41 1.21 -21.99
CA VAL A 122 0.74 0.65 -21.26
C VAL A 122 1.87 0.25 -22.22
N GLU A 123 1.55 -0.24 -23.42
CA GLU A 123 2.54 -0.48 -24.49
C GLU A 123 3.22 0.81 -24.93
N ASP A 124 2.45 1.88 -25.19
CA ASP A 124 3.01 3.21 -25.53
C ASP A 124 3.91 3.75 -24.41
N PHE A 125 3.54 3.53 -23.15
CA PHE A 125 4.38 3.88 -22.01
C PHE A 125 5.71 3.13 -22.03
N TRP A 126 5.69 1.81 -22.17
CA TRP A 126 6.90 1.00 -22.13
C TRP A 126 7.78 1.17 -23.37
N ASP A 127 7.21 1.39 -24.55
CA ASP A 127 7.97 1.69 -25.76
C ASP A 127 8.85 2.94 -25.58
N THR A 128 8.36 3.90 -24.80
CA THR A 128 9.07 5.16 -24.54
C THR A 128 10.02 5.06 -23.32
N ASN A 129 9.66 4.30 -22.30
CA ASN A 129 10.28 4.38 -20.95
C ASN A 129 11.11 3.14 -20.57
N TYR A 130 11.22 2.13 -21.41
CA TYR A 130 11.95 0.89 -21.10
C TYR A 130 13.46 1.09 -20.96
N SER A 131 13.99 2.21 -21.46
CA SER A 131 15.42 2.54 -21.36
C SER A 131 15.86 2.62 -19.88
N GLY A 132 16.87 1.84 -19.51
CA GLY A 132 17.33 1.71 -18.12
C GLY A 132 17.09 0.32 -17.53
N LEU A 133 16.29 -0.50 -18.19
CA LEU A 133 16.18 -1.93 -17.91
C LEU A 133 17.06 -2.73 -18.90
N HIS A 134 17.41 -3.97 -18.52
CA HIS A 134 18.13 -4.86 -19.42
C HIS A 134 17.22 -5.37 -20.54
N GLY A 135 17.80 -5.65 -21.72
CA GLY A 135 17.07 -6.17 -22.87
C GLY A 135 16.36 -5.10 -23.68
N THR A 136 15.32 -5.51 -24.37
CA THR A 136 14.52 -4.64 -25.27
C THR A 136 13.05 -4.90 -25.03
N PHE A 137 12.25 -3.86 -24.90
CA PHE A 137 10.80 -3.98 -24.80
C PHE A 137 10.22 -4.62 -26.07
N ARG A 138 9.24 -5.46 -25.87
CA ARG A 138 8.44 -6.07 -26.93
C ARG A 138 6.98 -6.09 -26.47
N PRO A 139 6.04 -5.61 -27.29
CA PRO A 139 4.61 -5.75 -26.98
C PRO A 139 4.22 -7.21 -26.75
N ILE A 140 3.23 -7.42 -25.91
CA ILE A 140 2.66 -8.75 -25.66
C ILE A 140 1.98 -9.28 -26.94
N ARG A 141 2.18 -10.55 -27.24
CA ARG A 141 1.69 -11.13 -28.49
C ARG A 141 0.22 -11.47 -28.47
N LYS A 142 -0.33 -11.77 -27.31
CA LYS A 142 -1.68 -12.31 -27.19
C LYS A 142 -2.42 -11.67 -26.03
N PHE A 143 -3.66 -11.33 -26.30
CA PHE A 143 -4.64 -10.97 -25.29
C PHE A 143 -5.78 -11.98 -25.32
N LEU A 144 -6.27 -12.37 -24.15
CA LEU A 144 -7.37 -13.31 -24.00
C LEU A 144 -8.34 -12.80 -22.94
N SER A 145 -9.61 -12.86 -23.27
CA SER A 145 -10.70 -12.53 -22.36
C SER A 145 -11.44 -13.80 -21.97
N TYR A 146 -11.88 -13.91 -20.73
CA TYR A 146 -12.70 -15.00 -20.27
C TYR A 146 -13.82 -14.51 -19.35
N ASP A 147 -14.81 -15.34 -19.15
CA ASP A 147 -15.88 -15.13 -18.18
C ASP A 147 -15.72 -16.14 -17.05
N SER A 148 -15.39 -15.67 -15.86
CA SER A 148 -15.24 -16.52 -14.67
C SER A 148 -16.55 -17.16 -14.19
N ALA A 149 -17.71 -16.67 -14.62
CA ALA A 149 -18.99 -17.27 -14.32
C ALA A 149 -19.36 -18.42 -15.28
N ASP A 150 -18.69 -18.55 -16.42
CA ASP A 150 -18.96 -19.59 -17.42
C ASP A 150 -18.16 -20.87 -17.14
N PRO A 151 -18.82 -21.97 -16.70
CA PRO A 151 -18.14 -23.25 -16.43
C PRO A 151 -17.56 -23.93 -17.67
N THR A 152 -17.90 -23.43 -18.87
CA THR A 152 -17.37 -23.97 -20.14
C THR A 152 -16.13 -23.25 -20.62
N THR A 153 -15.67 -22.22 -19.92
CA THR A 153 -14.45 -21.49 -20.27
C THR A 153 -13.25 -22.44 -20.25
N PRO A 154 -12.49 -22.53 -21.37
CA PRO A 154 -11.33 -23.40 -21.43
C PRO A 154 -10.24 -23.01 -20.44
N GLU A 155 -9.41 -23.97 -20.05
CA GLU A 155 -8.21 -23.68 -19.26
C GLU A 155 -7.31 -22.64 -19.95
N VAL A 156 -6.80 -21.70 -19.14
CA VAL A 156 -5.85 -20.69 -19.57
C VAL A 156 -4.59 -20.84 -18.73
N CYS A 157 -3.45 -20.94 -19.37
CA CYS A 157 -2.16 -21.13 -18.70
C CYS A 157 -2.09 -22.35 -17.74
N GLY A 158 -2.87 -23.39 -18.03
CA GLY A 158 -2.95 -24.61 -17.21
C GLY A 158 -3.88 -24.50 -15.99
N ASN A 159 -4.65 -23.44 -15.87
CA ASN A 159 -5.61 -23.22 -14.78
C ASN A 159 -7.02 -23.06 -15.32
N SER A 160 -8.01 -23.53 -14.56
CA SER A 160 -9.43 -23.24 -14.85
C SER A 160 -9.78 -21.83 -14.43
N PRO A 161 -10.29 -20.97 -15.34
CA PRO A 161 -10.76 -19.65 -14.98
C PRO A 161 -12.12 -19.65 -14.29
N TYR A 162 -12.87 -20.75 -14.37
CA TYR A 162 -14.20 -20.84 -13.76
C TYR A 162 -14.15 -20.65 -12.24
N GLY A 163 -14.95 -19.72 -11.73
CA GLY A 163 -14.97 -19.33 -10.32
C GLY A 163 -13.74 -18.53 -9.85
N ASN A 164 -12.89 -18.09 -10.78
CA ASN A 164 -11.68 -17.34 -10.47
C ASN A 164 -11.65 -16.01 -11.26
N PRO A 165 -12.32 -14.95 -10.78
CA PRO A 165 -12.25 -13.62 -11.39
C PRO A 165 -10.85 -13.03 -11.17
N ASN A 166 -10.03 -12.96 -12.23
CA ASN A 166 -8.63 -12.54 -12.16
C ASN A 166 -8.17 -11.90 -13.48
N ALA A 167 -7.03 -11.23 -13.44
CA ALA A 167 -6.20 -10.94 -14.59
C ALA A 167 -4.79 -11.47 -14.32
N PHE A 168 -4.07 -11.89 -15.36
CA PHE A 168 -2.72 -12.43 -15.17
C PHE A 168 -1.91 -12.42 -16.46
N PHE A 169 -0.60 -12.24 -16.32
CA PHE A 169 0.37 -12.53 -17.34
C PHE A 169 0.76 -14.02 -17.35
N CYS A 170 0.74 -14.65 -18.52
CA CYS A 170 1.15 -16.05 -18.72
C CYS A 170 2.46 -16.13 -19.49
N PRO A 171 3.62 -16.28 -18.82
CA PRO A 171 4.94 -16.27 -19.46
C PRO A 171 5.12 -17.28 -20.60
N PRO A 172 4.71 -18.56 -20.46
CA PRO A 172 4.93 -19.56 -21.52
C PRO A 172 4.20 -19.24 -22.83
N LEU A 173 3.12 -18.48 -22.77
CA LEU A 173 2.28 -18.16 -23.92
C LEU A 173 2.50 -16.73 -24.44
N ASP A 174 3.28 -15.90 -23.73
CA ASP A 174 3.43 -14.46 -23.97
C ASP A 174 2.04 -13.81 -24.10
N LEU A 175 1.23 -13.99 -23.05
CA LEU A 175 -0.20 -13.74 -23.03
C LEU A 175 -0.59 -12.97 -21.77
N ILE A 176 -1.41 -11.93 -21.90
CA ILE A 176 -2.18 -11.36 -20.78
C ILE A 176 -3.63 -11.79 -20.93
N ALA A 177 -4.21 -12.31 -19.86
CA ALA A 177 -5.61 -12.69 -19.78
C ALA A 177 -6.33 -11.88 -18.70
N TRP A 178 -7.65 -11.67 -18.89
CA TRP A 178 -8.50 -10.99 -17.91
C TRP A 178 -9.92 -11.54 -17.88
N ASP A 179 -10.55 -11.42 -16.73
CA ASP A 179 -11.96 -11.75 -16.55
C ASP A 179 -12.86 -10.56 -16.90
N ARG A 180 -13.63 -10.70 -18.00
CA ARG A 180 -14.63 -9.73 -18.44
C ARG A 180 -15.97 -9.87 -17.72
N GLY A 181 -16.21 -11.03 -17.05
CA GLY A 181 -17.48 -11.33 -16.43
C GLY A 181 -17.69 -10.67 -15.08
N ALA A 182 -16.62 -10.58 -14.27
CA ALA A 182 -16.70 -10.06 -12.92
C ALA A 182 -15.60 -9.03 -12.61
N MET A 183 -14.31 -9.38 -12.77
CA MET A 183 -13.20 -8.55 -12.27
C MET A 183 -13.13 -7.17 -12.94
N VAL A 184 -13.09 -7.11 -14.27
CA VAL A 184 -12.99 -5.83 -15.00
C VAL A 184 -14.24 -4.97 -14.77
N PRO A 185 -15.49 -5.50 -14.89
CA PRO A 185 -16.70 -4.71 -14.62
C PRO A 185 -16.79 -4.22 -13.17
N THR A 186 -16.37 -5.02 -12.20
CA THR A 186 -16.34 -4.64 -10.78
C THR A 186 -15.32 -3.53 -10.55
N GLY A 187 -14.10 -3.69 -11.08
CA GLY A 187 -13.05 -2.68 -11.00
C GLY A 187 -13.50 -1.35 -11.58
N GLU A 188 -14.04 -1.37 -12.79
CA GLU A 188 -14.55 -0.15 -13.45
C GLU A 188 -15.67 0.51 -12.66
N LYS A 189 -16.65 -0.28 -12.19
CA LYS A 189 -17.84 0.23 -11.50
C LYS A 189 -17.53 0.89 -10.16
N TYR A 190 -16.63 0.30 -9.36
CA TYR A 190 -16.39 0.75 -7.97
C TYR A 190 -15.14 1.61 -7.81
N PHE A 191 -14.16 1.44 -8.68
CA PHE A 191 -12.90 2.16 -8.62
C PHE A 191 -12.61 2.98 -9.88
N GLY A 192 -13.53 2.95 -10.84
CA GLY A 192 -13.41 3.70 -12.10
C GLY A 192 -12.46 3.07 -13.13
N PRO A 193 -12.50 3.55 -14.39
CA PRO A 193 -11.75 2.94 -15.50
C PRO A 193 -10.23 2.95 -15.31
N MET A 194 -9.69 3.90 -14.54
CA MET A 194 -8.24 3.94 -14.24
C MET A 194 -7.76 2.78 -13.39
N SER A 195 -8.64 2.13 -12.61
CA SER A 195 -8.29 0.89 -11.89
C SER A 195 -7.97 -0.25 -12.86
N VAL A 196 -8.73 -0.35 -13.96
CA VAL A 196 -8.47 -1.33 -15.03
C VAL A 196 -7.16 -1.01 -15.75
N ALA A 197 -6.88 0.27 -16.01
CA ALA A 197 -5.61 0.67 -16.62
C ALA A 197 -4.40 0.36 -15.70
N ALA A 198 -4.53 0.57 -14.40
CA ALA A 198 -3.52 0.21 -13.41
C ALA A 198 -3.34 -1.31 -13.28
N LEU A 199 -4.43 -2.09 -13.33
CA LEU A 199 -4.39 -3.56 -13.38
C LEU A 199 -3.62 -4.04 -14.60
N MET A 200 -3.93 -3.53 -15.79
CA MET A 200 -3.21 -3.89 -17.01
C MET A 200 -1.73 -3.49 -16.95
N ALA A 201 -1.41 -2.36 -16.30
CA ALA A 201 -0.03 -1.95 -16.06
C ALA A 201 0.72 -2.88 -15.10
N HIS A 202 0.04 -3.42 -14.10
CA HIS A 202 0.57 -4.45 -13.19
C HIS A 202 0.90 -5.74 -13.98
N GLU A 203 -0.03 -6.25 -14.79
CA GLU A 203 0.20 -7.46 -15.59
C GLU A 203 1.33 -7.27 -16.62
N TYR A 204 1.42 -6.09 -17.24
CA TYR A 204 2.56 -5.71 -18.05
C TYR A 204 3.86 -5.62 -17.25
N GLY A 205 3.78 -5.24 -15.98
CA GLY A 205 4.90 -5.28 -15.03
C GLY A 205 5.53 -6.67 -14.97
N HIS A 206 4.73 -7.73 -14.88
CA HIS A 206 5.21 -9.12 -14.92
C HIS A 206 5.89 -9.47 -16.26
N ALA A 207 5.34 -9.01 -17.37
CA ALA A 207 5.97 -9.20 -18.67
C ALA A 207 7.32 -8.48 -18.77
N VAL A 208 7.41 -7.25 -18.28
CA VAL A 208 8.63 -6.44 -18.22
C VAL A 208 9.69 -7.08 -17.34
N GLN A 209 9.31 -7.61 -16.19
CA GLN A 209 10.22 -8.38 -15.31
C GLN A 209 10.89 -9.53 -16.06
N GLN A 210 10.12 -10.28 -16.82
CA GLN A 210 10.64 -11.37 -17.67
C GLN A 210 11.58 -10.86 -18.76
N MET A 211 11.19 -9.81 -19.49
CA MET A 211 11.99 -9.21 -20.55
C MET A 211 13.32 -8.66 -20.04
N ALA A 212 13.29 -8.05 -18.86
CA ALA A 212 14.47 -7.45 -18.23
C ALA A 212 15.30 -8.44 -17.39
N GLY A 213 14.82 -9.68 -17.21
CA GLY A 213 15.50 -10.69 -16.40
C GLY A 213 15.56 -10.35 -14.91
N LEU A 214 14.58 -9.59 -14.41
CA LEU A 214 14.50 -9.19 -12.99
C LEU A 214 14.03 -10.34 -12.09
N VAL A 215 13.25 -11.26 -12.64
CA VAL A 215 12.67 -12.39 -11.91
C VAL A 215 13.10 -13.72 -12.51
N ASN A 216 13.17 -14.73 -11.68
CA ASN A 216 13.45 -16.11 -12.05
C ASN A 216 12.71 -17.06 -11.09
N ARG A 217 12.85 -18.39 -11.29
CA ARG A 217 12.15 -19.42 -10.49
C ARG A 217 12.47 -19.42 -8.98
N ARG A 218 13.41 -18.61 -8.51
CA ARG A 218 13.80 -18.49 -7.10
C ARG A 218 13.41 -17.14 -6.52
N THR A 219 12.89 -16.26 -7.33
CA THR A 219 12.39 -14.97 -6.87
C THR A 219 11.11 -15.21 -6.09
N PRO A 220 11.01 -14.80 -4.82
CA PRO A 220 9.77 -14.86 -4.07
C PRO A 220 8.64 -14.14 -4.81
N THR A 221 7.43 -14.68 -4.75
CA THR A 221 6.28 -14.10 -5.46
C THR A 221 6.03 -12.67 -5.00
N VAL A 222 6.07 -12.41 -3.70
CA VAL A 222 5.88 -11.06 -3.14
C VAL A 222 6.85 -10.03 -3.72
N VAL A 223 8.07 -10.41 -4.07
CA VAL A 223 9.03 -9.51 -4.73
C VAL A 223 8.57 -9.19 -6.15
N ALA A 224 8.14 -10.20 -6.91
CA ALA A 224 7.62 -10.02 -8.25
C ALA A 224 6.36 -9.15 -8.25
N GLU A 225 5.44 -9.42 -7.33
CA GLU A 225 4.20 -8.64 -7.17
C GLU A 225 4.47 -7.18 -6.83
N GLN A 226 5.34 -6.92 -5.86
CA GLN A 226 5.69 -5.54 -5.50
C GLN A 226 6.47 -4.80 -6.60
N GLN A 227 7.28 -5.49 -7.39
CA GLN A 227 7.87 -4.89 -8.59
C GLN A 227 6.79 -4.53 -9.61
N ALA A 228 5.79 -5.39 -9.82
CA ALA A 228 4.69 -5.14 -10.75
C ALA A 228 3.79 -3.98 -10.28
N ASP A 229 3.43 -3.92 -8.99
CA ASP A 229 2.71 -2.78 -8.40
C ASP A 229 3.52 -1.47 -8.54
N CYS A 230 4.83 -1.54 -8.35
CA CYS A 230 5.72 -0.39 -8.52
C CYS A 230 5.74 0.07 -9.98
N PHE A 231 5.84 -0.83 -10.95
CA PHE A 231 5.75 -0.50 -12.37
C PHE A 231 4.39 0.10 -12.76
N ALA A 232 3.29 -0.42 -12.19
CA ALA A 232 1.97 0.20 -12.34
C ALA A 232 1.96 1.65 -11.80
N GLY A 233 2.62 1.90 -10.67
CA GLY A 233 2.82 3.25 -10.13
C GLY A 233 3.57 4.17 -11.09
N THR A 234 4.59 3.67 -11.80
CA THR A 234 5.32 4.49 -12.81
C THR A 234 4.45 4.85 -14.02
N TYR A 235 3.63 3.89 -14.48
CA TYR A 235 2.68 4.15 -15.54
C TYR A 235 1.63 5.19 -15.14
N VAL A 236 1.03 5.02 -13.96
CA VAL A 236 0.02 5.98 -13.47
C VAL A 236 0.62 7.38 -13.28
N ARG A 237 1.88 7.49 -12.87
CA ARG A 237 2.61 8.76 -12.85
C ARG A 237 2.72 9.38 -14.23
N TRP A 238 3.07 8.62 -15.26
CA TRP A 238 3.18 9.07 -16.64
C TRP A 238 1.82 9.56 -17.17
N VAL A 239 0.72 8.88 -16.81
CA VAL A 239 -0.65 9.34 -17.12
C VAL A 239 -0.95 10.65 -16.41
N ALA A 240 -0.63 10.76 -15.10
CA ALA A 240 -0.87 11.95 -14.29
C ALA A 240 -0.08 13.18 -14.78
N GLU A 241 1.05 12.98 -15.43
CA GLU A 241 1.84 14.02 -16.10
C GLU A 241 1.25 14.45 -17.46
N GLY A 242 0.17 13.80 -17.92
CA GLY A 242 -0.51 14.12 -19.17
C GLY A 242 0.15 13.56 -20.42
N HIS A 243 1.03 12.56 -20.28
CA HIS A 243 1.74 11.96 -21.41
C HIS A 243 0.90 10.94 -22.18
N SER A 244 -0.10 10.31 -21.52
CA SER A 244 -1.00 9.37 -22.17
C SER A 244 -1.94 10.08 -23.16
N LYS A 245 -2.11 9.45 -24.33
CA LYS A 245 -3.08 9.87 -25.35
C LYS A 245 -4.46 9.27 -25.11
N ARG A 246 -4.55 8.20 -24.31
CA ARG A 246 -5.78 7.42 -24.11
C ARG A 246 -6.44 7.68 -22.76
N PHE A 247 -5.64 7.93 -21.73
CA PHE A 247 -6.14 8.09 -20.36
C PHE A 247 -5.76 9.44 -19.75
N GLU A 248 -6.53 9.84 -18.77
CA GLU A 248 -6.23 10.94 -17.86
C GLU A 248 -6.57 10.51 -16.44
N ILE A 249 -5.90 11.08 -15.45
CA ILE A 249 -6.14 10.82 -14.03
C ILE A 249 -5.96 12.09 -13.23
N SER A 250 -6.88 12.34 -12.31
CA SER A 250 -6.72 13.33 -11.26
C SER A 250 -5.86 12.77 -10.13
N THR A 251 -5.04 13.61 -9.52
CA THR A 251 -4.12 13.23 -8.45
C THR A 251 -4.76 13.24 -7.06
N GLY A 252 -6.02 13.69 -6.96
CA GLY A 252 -6.90 13.57 -5.80
C GLY A 252 -7.72 12.29 -5.85
N ASP A 253 -9.00 12.42 -6.17
CA ASP A 253 -10.00 11.35 -6.16
C ASP A 253 -9.69 10.20 -7.14
N GLY A 254 -9.20 10.50 -8.35
CA GLY A 254 -8.85 9.47 -9.32
C GLY A 254 -7.71 8.57 -8.84
N LEU A 255 -6.65 9.15 -8.28
CA LEU A 255 -5.54 8.37 -7.71
C LEU A 255 -5.98 7.61 -6.45
N ASN A 256 -6.85 8.20 -5.62
CA ASN A 256 -7.43 7.51 -4.47
C ASN A 256 -8.20 6.25 -4.90
N SER A 257 -8.94 6.32 -5.99
CA SER A 257 -9.69 5.17 -6.54
C SER A 257 -8.76 4.04 -7.02
N VAL A 258 -7.64 4.38 -7.67
CA VAL A 258 -6.63 3.38 -8.07
C VAL A 258 -5.99 2.71 -6.85
N LEU A 259 -5.66 3.49 -5.81
CA LEU A 259 -5.12 2.93 -4.57
C LEU A 259 -6.15 2.05 -3.85
N ALA A 260 -7.42 2.44 -3.85
CA ALA A 260 -8.51 1.62 -3.29
C ALA A 260 -8.65 0.28 -4.01
N ALA A 261 -8.53 0.26 -5.34
CA ALA A 261 -8.51 -0.98 -6.11
C ALA A 261 -7.33 -1.89 -5.72
N ALA A 262 -6.14 -1.33 -5.52
CA ALA A 262 -4.97 -2.10 -5.06
C ALA A 262 -5.17 -2.69 -3.65
N ILE A 263 -5.83 -1.97 -2.73
CA ILE A 263 -6.20 -2.48 -1.41
C ILE A 263 -7.20 -3.64 -1.53
N ALA A 264 -8.20 -3.52 -2.41
CA ALA A 264 -9.26 -4.53 -2.57
C ALA A 264 -8.75 -5.89 -3.07
N ILE A 265 -7.58 -5.93 -3.71
CA ILE A 265 -6.95 -7.16 -4.21
C ILE A 265 -5.70 -7.57 -3.42
N ARG A 266 -5.55 -7.09 -2.17
CA ARG A 266 -4.49 -7.54 -1.25
C ARG A 266 -4.69 -9.00 -0.85
N ASP A 267 -3.67 -9.58 -0.23
CA ASP A 267 -3.82 -10.89 0.40
C ASP A 267 -4.83 -10.83 1.57
N PRO A 268 -5.55 -11.92 1.83
CA PRO A 268 -6.41 -12.01 3.00
C PRO A 268 -5.58 -11.98 4.29
N LEU A 269 -6.24 -11.69 5.42
CA LEU A 269 -5.61 -11.80 6.74
C LEU A 269 -5.04 -13.21 6.95
N MET A 270 -3.72 -13.29 7.16
CA MET A 270 -3.00 -14.55 7.24
C MET A 270 -3.01 -15.12 8.65
N THR A 271 -3.12 -16.45 8.73
CA THR A 271 -2.96 -17.25 9.94
C THR A 271 -1.65 -18.03 9.88
N PRO A 272 -1.15 -18.59 11.01
CA PRO A 272 0.07 -19.41 11.01
C PRO A 272 0.04 -20.63 10.07
N ALA A 273 -1.14 -21.06 9.63
CA ALA A 273 -1.29 -22.13 8.63
C ALA A 273 -1.01 -21.67 7.19
N GLN A 274 -0.80 -20.39 6.99
CA GLN A 274 -0.62 -19.72 5.69
C GLN A 274 0.70 -18.92 5.65
N ASP A 275 1.70 -19.34 6.44
CA ASP A 275 2.98 -18.64 6.57
C ASP A 275 3.77 -18.56 5.26
N ASP A 276 3.57 -19.52 4.35
CA ASP A 276 4.13 -19.52 3.00
C ASP A 276 3.65 -18.31 2.17
N MET A 277 2.46 -17.77 2.43
CA MET A 277 1.95 -16.59 1.74
C MET A 277 2.74 -15.30 2.05
N LEU A 278 3.56 -15.27 3.08
CA LEU A 278 4.44 -14.12 3.34
C LEU A 278 5.43 -13.85 2.20
N GLU A 279 5.88 -14.90 1.52
CA GLU A 279 6.79 -14.81 0.38
C GLU A 279 6.11 -15.16 -0.95
N GLU A 280 5.04 -15.96 -0.93
CA GLU A 280 4.33 -16.44 -2.11
C GLU A 280 3.02 -15.72 -2.41
N GLY A 281 2.61 -14.75 -1.57
CA GLY A 281 1.43 -13.90 -1.75
C GLY A 281 1.72 -12.61 -2.53
N HIS A 282 0.66 -11.81 -2.69
CA HIS A 282 0.72 -10.47 -3.34
C HIS A 282 1.16 -9.38 -2.36
N GLY A 283 1.03 -9.61 -1.07
CA GLY A 283 1.32 -8.67 0.01
C GLY A 283 0.07 -8.01 0.60
N THR A 284 0.28 -7.35 1.74
CA THR A 284 -0.73 -6.58 2.46
C THR A 284 -1.13 -5.31 1.68
N ALA A 285 -2.18 -4.61 2.12
CA ALA A 285 -2.54 -3.32 1.54
C ALA A 285 -1.38 -2.32 1.65
N LEU A 286 -0.69 -2.29 2.79
CA LEU A 286 0.48 -1.42 2.97
C LEU A 286 1.62 -1.78 2.01
N ASP A 287 1.89 -3.07 1.79
CA ASP A 287 2.92 -3.55 0.86
C ASP A 287 2.64 -3.03 -0.55
N ARG A 288 1.44 -3.28 -1.06
CA ARG A 288 1.01 -2.91 -2.41
C ARG A 288 1.03 -1.40 -2.63
N ILE A 289 0.43 -0.64 -1.71
CA ILE A 289 0.41 0.84 -1.77
C ILE A 289 1.83 1.40 -1.68
N THR A 290 2.70 0.84 -0.84
CA THR A 290 4.08 1.31 -0.71
C THR A 290 4.88 1.09 -1.98
N ALA A 291 4.74 -0.07 -2.61
CA ALA A 291 5.37 -0.38 -3.89
C ALA A 291 4.88 0.55 -5.00
N PHE A 292 3.55 0.72 -5.12
CA PHE A 292 2.94 1.66 -6.06
C PHE A 292 3.45 3.10 -5.86
N GLN A 293 3.44 3.59 -4.61
CA GLN A 293 3.93 4.94 -4.28
C GLN A 293 5.41 5.12 -4.64
N MET A 294 6.23 4.07 -4.44
CA MET A 294 7.65 4.11 -4.82
C MET A 294 7.80 4.27 -6.35
N GLY A 295 7.04 3.54 -7.14
CA GLY A 295 7.01 3.69 -8.60
C GLY A 295 6.57 5.08 -9.03
N PHE A 296 5.47 5.57 -8.47
CA PHE A 296 4.91 6.89 -8.77
C PHE A 296 5.88 8.04 -8.46
N VAL A 297 6.69 7.91 -7.41
CA VAL A 297 7.58 8.97 -6.93
C VAL A 297 9.00 8.85 -7.48
N THR A 298 9.54 7.63 -7.52
CA THR A 298 10.98 7.39 -7.79
C THR A 298 11.23 6.80 -9.18
N GLY A 299 10.24 6.09 -9.75
CA GLY A 299 10.29 5.59 -11.13
C GLY A 299 10.91 4.20 -11.27
N ILE A 300 11.12 3.79 -12.50
CA ILE A 300 11.41 2.43 -12.97
C ILE A 300 12.63 1.80 -12.28
N SER A 301 13.71 2.57 -12.08
CA SER A 301 14.94 2.04 -11.49
C SER A 301 14.75 1.59 -10.04
N ALA A 302 13.89 2.28 -9.28
CA ALA A 302 13.55 1.87 -7.92
C ALA A 302 12.70 0.59 -7.91
N CYS A 303 11.80 0.43 -8.89
CA CYS A 303 11.01 -0.79 -9.05
C CYS A 303 11.88 -2.01 -9.37
N ALA A 304 12.82 -1.86 -10.29
CA ALA A 304 13.76 -2.92 -10.65
C ALA A 304 14.72 -3.32 -9.50
N ALA A 305 14.90 -2.46 -8.51
CA ALA A 305 15.75 -2.69 -7.35
C ALA A 305 15.01 -3.33 -6.16
N ILE A 306 13.71 -3.59 -6.26
CA ILE A 306 12.96 -4.29 -5.20
C ILE A 306 13.46 -5.72 -5.09
N ASP A 307 13.90 -6.10 -3.90
CA ASP A 307 14.30 -7.43 -3.47
C ASP A 307 13.64 -7.79 -2.13
N LEU A 308 13.80 -9.01 -1.66
CA LEU A 308 13.19 -9.46 -0.40
C LEU A 308 13.66 -8.62 0.78
N ASP A 309 14.95 -8.31 0.86
CA ASP A 309 15.50 -7.44 1.91
C ASP A 309 14.82 -6.06 1.94
N SER A 310 14.46 -5.52 0.78
CA SER A 310 13.76 -4.24 0.69
C SER A 310 12.29 -4.34 1.07
N VAL A 311 11.66 -5.48 0.80
CA VAL A 311 10.30 -5.80 1.27
C VAL A 311 10.30 -5.87 2.79
N ASP A 312 11.18 -6.67 3.38
CA ASP A 312 11.29 -6.86 4.83
C ASP A 312 11.61 -5.55 5.56
N ARG A 313 12.51 -4.74 5.03
CA ARG A 313 12.78 -3.41 5.60
C ARG A 313 11.57 -2.48 5.59
N ARG A 314 10.67 -2.59 4.61
CA ARG A 314 9.45 -1.79 4.55
C ARG A 314 8.35 -2.30 5.48
N ARG A 315 8.28 -3.61 5.67
CA ARG A 315 7.41 -4.26 6.67
C ARG A 315 7.90 -3.97 8.09
N GLY A 316 9.23 -3.96 8.27
CA GLY A 316 9.84 -3.76 9.58
C GLY A 316 9.41 -4.88 10.55
N GLU A 317 9.05 -4.50 11.76
CA GLU A 317 8.58 -5.42 12.81
C GLU A 317 7.04 -5.38 12.96
N LEU A 318 6.32 -5.03 11.89
CA LEU A 318 4.86 -5.06 11.89
C LEU A 318 4.36 -6.52 11.90
N PRO A 319 3.26 -6.82 12.59
CA PRO A 319 2.67 -8.16 12.57
C PRO A 319 2.10 -8.46 11.18
N MET A 320 2.66 -9.46 10.51
CA MET A 320 2.27 -9.85 9.15
C MET A 320 1.25 -10.99 9.13
N MET A 321 1.09 -11.70 10.24
CA MET A 321 0.10 -12.76 10.43
C MET A 321 -0.39 -12.77 11.86
N LEU A 322 -1.59 -13.32 12.09
CA LEU A 322 -2.10 -13.58 13.43
C LEU A 322 -1.18 -14.55 14.16
N GLN A 323 -0.95 -14.30 15.44
CA GLN A 323 -0.12 -15.17 16.27
C GLN A 323 -0.92 -16.37 16.79
N GLN A 324 -0.23 -17.46 17.10
CA GLN A 324 -0.80 -18.62 17.76
C GLN A 324 -0.19 -18.73 19.14
N ASP A 325 -1.04 -18.91 20.15
CA ASP A 325 -0.58 -19.10 21.51
C ASP A 325 -0.08 -20.55 21.78
N GLN A 326 0.42 -20.81 23.00
CA GLN A 326 0.95 -22.12 23.39
C GLN A 326 -0.13 -23.20 23.45
N SER A 327 -1.42 -22.86 23.54
CA SER A 327 -2.54 -23.79 23.50
C SER A 327 -2.95 -24.17 22.08
N GLY A 328 -2.46 -23.45 21.09
CA GLY A 328 -2.81 -23.62 19.68
C GLY A 328 -3.96 -22.73 19.23
N ASP A 329 -4.45 -21.84 20.10
CA ASP A 329 -5.48 -20.87 19.74
C ASP A 329 -4.88 -19.73 18.95
N VAL A 330 -5.52 -19.37 17.83
CA VAL A 330 -5.11 -18.24 16.99
C VAL A 330 -5.60 -16.94 17.63
N GLN A 331 -4.75 -15.94 17.67
CA GLN A 331 -5.05 -14.59 18.13
C GLN A 331 -6.31 -14.06 17.44
N ALA A 332 -7.18 -13.39 18.20
CA ALA A 332 -8.27 -12.62 17.61
C ALA A 332 -7.66 -11.45 16.84
N GLY A 333 -8.04 -11.29 15.59
CA GLY A 333 -7.61 -10.17 14.74
C GLY A 333 -8.33 -8.87 15.09
N GLU A 334 -9.32 -8.92 15.96
CA GLU A 334 -10.20 -7.79 16.24
C GLU A 334 -10.48 -7.65 17.73
N VAL A 335 -10.55 -6.43 18.21
CA VAL A 335 -10.97 -6.14 19.58
C VAL A 335 -12.29 -5.35 19.59
N PRO A 336 -13.15 -5.55 20.62
CA PRO A 336 -14.39 -4.79 20.73
C PRO A 336 -14.08 -3.31 21.00
N ILE A 337 -14.77 -2.40 20.29
CA ILE A 337 -14.70 -0.96 20.56
C ILE A 337 -15.63 -0.63 21.71
N ASP A 338 -15.08 -0.60 22.93
CA ASP A 338 -15.80 -0.32 24.17
C ASP A 338 -14.99 0.63 25.08
N GLU A 339 -15.57 1.01 26.22
CA GLU A 339 -14.95 1.90 27.20
C GLU A 339 -13.62 1.34 27.73
N ARG A 340 -13.54 0.02 27.93
CA ARG A 340 -12.34 -0.64 28.43
C ARG A 340 -11.22 -0.58 27.39
N THR A 341 -11.51 -0.91 26.15
CA THR A 341 -10.54 -0.85 25.05
C THR A 341 -10.03 0.57 24.83
N LEU A 342 -10.93 1.57 24.84
CA LEU A 342 -10.54 2.96 24.68
C LEU A 342 -9.72 3.47 25.88
N SER A 343 -10.04 3.06 27.11
CA SER A 343 -9.25 3.41 28.30
C SER A 343 -7.86 2.78 28.24
N THR A 344 -7.76 1.53 27.78
CA THR A 344 -6.49 0.84 27.56
C THR A 344 -5.67 1.52 26.47
N LEU A 345 -6.29 1.92 25.35
CA LEU A 345 -5.64 2.69 24.30
C LEU A 345 -5.05 4.00 24.85
N MET A 346 -5.80 4.74 25.65
CA MET A 346 -5.30 5.99 26.26
C MET A 346 -4.08 5.76 27.15
N GLU A 347 -4.03 4.65 27.89
CA GLU A 347 -2.90 4.25 28.72
C GLU A 347 -1.68 3.90 27.83
N VAL A 348 -1.86 3.08 26.79
CA VAL A 348 -0.81 2.77 25.82
C VAL A 348 -0.23 4.04 25.19
N LEU A 349 -1.08 4.94 24.69
CA LEU A 349 -0.65 6.20 24.09
C LEU A 349 0.09 7.11 25.07
N GLY A 350 -0.27 7.04 26.37
CA GLY A 350 0.46 7.69 27.46
C GLY A 350 1.90 7.19 27.57
N HIS A 351 2.12 5.89 27.45
CA HIS A 351 3.46 5.28 27.43
C HIS A 351 4.23 5.61 26.17
N VAL A 352 3.59 5.54 25.00
CA VAL A 352 4.23 5.82 23.70
C VAL A 352 4.70 7.26 23.59
N PHE A 353 3.86 8.23 23.96
CA PHE A 353 4.15 9.64 23.74
C PHE A 353 4.71 10.36 24.97
N THR A 354 4.58 9.78 26.16
CA THR A 354 5.03 10.36 27.44
C THR A 354 4.73 11.87 27.57
N PRO A 355 3.46 12.28 27.36
CA PRO A 355 3.09 13.69 27.37
C PRO A 355 3.26 14.29 28.78
N SER A 356 3.54 15.60 28.88
CA SER A 356 3.62 16.29 30.18
C SER A 356 2.30 16.26 30.95
N GLN A 357 1.18 16.20 30.23
CA GLN A 357 -0.17 16.04 30.74
C GLN A 357 -0.99 15.20 29.75
N ALA A 358 -1.32 13.98 30.13
CA ALA A 358 -2.15 13.12 29.29
C ALA A 358 -3.55 13.75 29.08
N PRO A 359 -4.12 13.69 27.88
CA PRO A 359 -5.49 14.12 27.65
C PRO A 359 -6.47 13.19 28.36
N THR A 360 -7.60 13.74 28.80
CA THR A 360 -8.69 12.95 29.39
C THR A 360 -9.61 12.40 28.32
N LEU A 361 -10.14 11.20 28.52
CA LEU A 361 -11.16 10.59 27.65
C LEU A 361 -12.55 10.91 28.20
N SER A 362 -13.46 11.35 27.34
CA SER A 362 -14.88 11.55 27.64
C SER A 362 -15.74 10.79 26.62
N LEU A 363 -16.61 9.93 27.09
CA LEU A 363 -17.60 9.21 26.27
C LEU A 363 -18.96 9.90 26.23
N THR A 364 -19.01 11.18 26.62
CA THR A 364 -20.22 11.98 26.67
C THR A 364 -20.32 12.81 25.38
N SER A 365 -21.26 12.48 24.50
CA SER A 365 -21.50 13.25 23.29
C SER A 365 -21.99 14.67 23.58
N GLY A 366 -21.64 15.64 22.72
CA GLY A 366 -22.22 16.98 22.72
C GLY A 366 -21.49 18.04 23.55
N ALA A 367 -20.30 17.75 24.11
CA ALA A 367 -19.48 18.79 24.72
C ALA A 367 -19.00 19.79 23.65
N SER A 368 -19.30 21.09 23.85
CA SER A 368 -18.77 22.15 22.99
C SER A 368 -17.33 22.48 23.38
N CYS A 369 -16.47 22.67 22.37
CA CYS A 369 -15.12 23.16 22.57
C CYS A 369 -15.05 24.64 22.17
N PRO A 370 -14.50 25.54 23.00
CA PRO A 370 -14.47 26.95 22.69
C PRO A 370 -13.41 27.33 21.61
N ASP A 371 -12.40 26.50 21.41
CA ASP A 371 -11.23 26.77 20.57
C ASP A 371 -11.01 25.75 19.44
N ALA A 372 -11.96 24.85 19.23
CA ALA A 372 -11.96 23.94 18.08
C ALA A 372 -13.38 23.50 17.71
N LYS A 373 -13.59 23.06 16.47
CA LYS A 373 -14.85 22.44 16.06
C LYS A 373 -14.97 21.05 16.65
N THR A 374 -16.17 20.68 17.12
CA THR A 374 -16.46 19.30 17.48
C THR A 374 -16.55 18.46 16.21
N THR A 375 -15.74 17.41 16.15
CA THR A 375 -15.71 16.44 15.04
C THR A 375 -16.30 15.11 15.49
N ALA A 376 -16.97 14.40 14.58
CA ALA A 376 -17.52 13.08 14.85
C ALA A 376 -16.70 12.00 14.12
N PRO A 377 -16.55 10.80 14.70
CA PRO A 377 -17.01 10.34 15.99
C PRO A 377 -16.09 10.69 17.17
N ALA A 378 -14.94 11.30 16.91
CA ALA A 378 -13.96 11.69 17.93
C ALA A 378 -13.49 13.14 17.70
N SER A 379 -13.32 13.91 18.78
CA SER A 379 -12.79 15.28 18.75
C SER A 379 -11.79 15.51 19.87
N TYR A 380 -10.86 16.43 19.66
CA TYR A 380 -9.95 16.92 20.70
C TYR A 380 -10.25 18.40 20.99
N CYS A 381 -10.34 18.72 22.27
CA CYS A 381 -10.51 20.10 22.72
C CYS A 381 -9.23 20.59 23.41
N PRO A 382 -8.47 21.51 22.81
CA PRO A 382 -7.20 21.98 23.35
C PRO A 382 -7.34 22.67 24.71
N SER A 383 -8.34 23.55 24.89
CA SER A 383 -8.52 24.33 26.12
C SER A 383 -8.82 23.49 27.36
N THR A 384 -9.41 22.31 27.20
CA THR A 384 -9.71 21.37 28.29
C THR A 384 -8.82 20.15 28.31
N ASN A 385 -7.94 20.00 27.31
CA ASN A 385 -7.12 18.80 27.06
C ASN A 385 -7.94 17.50 27.13
N THR A 386 -9.09 17.48 26.41
CA THR A 386 -10.07 16.39 26.46
C THR A 386 -10.31 15.81 25.08
N ILE A 387 -10.27 14.50 24.98
CA ILE A 387 -10.71 13.73 23.81
C ILE A 387 -12.15 13.28 24.08
N THR A 388 -13.08 13.72 23.25
CA THR A 388 -14.50 13.34 23.34
C THR A 388 -14.83 12.35 22.23
N VAL A 389 -15.50 11.25 22.58
CA VAL A 389 -15.86 10.16 21.66
C VAL A 389 -17.35 9.89 21.72
N ASP A 390 -17.99 9.89 20.56
CA ASP A 390 -19.32 9.29 20.36
C ASP A 390 -19.13 7.78 20.18
N LEU A 391 -19.24 7.03 21.28
CA LEU A 391 -18.96 5.59 21.29
C LEU A 391 -19.84 4.80 20.31
N PRO A 392 -21.17 5.00 20.21
CA PRO A 392 -21.99 4.32 19.20
C PRO A 392 -21.55 4.60 17.75
N ALA A 393 -21.19 5.83 17.45
CA ALA A 393 -20.71 6.19 16.10
C ALA A 393 -19.32 5.59 15.83
N LEU A 394 -18.44 5.55 16.82
CA LEU A 394 -17.13 4.92 16.72
C LEU A 394 -17.23 3.40 16.55
N GLN A 395 -18.12 2.73 17.31
CA GLN A 395 -18.42 1.30 17.17
C GLN A 395 -18.87 0.93 15.76
N LYS A 396 -19.64 1.79 15.12
CA LYS A 396 -20.07 1.57 13.74
C LYS A 396 -18.88 1.61 12.76
N ILE A 397 -17.90 2.46 13.00
CA ILE A 397 -16.69 2.57 12.17
C ILE A 397 -15.74 1.40 12.42
N GLY A 398 -15.62 0.93 13.67
CA GLY A 398 -14.78 -0.20 14.03
C GLY A 398 -15.45 -1.57 13.86
N LYS A 399 -16.63 -1.63 13.21
CA LYS A 399 -17.27 -2.90 12.93
C LYS A 399 -16.67 -3.50 11.67
N VAL A 400 -16.21 -4.73 11.76
CA VAL A 400 -15.80 -5.50 10.59
C VAL A 400 -16.99 -5.60 9.62
N GLU A 401 -16.79 -5.15 8.42
CA GLU A 401 -17.78 -5.26 7.35
C GLU A 401 -17.25 -6.18 6.25
N ASP A 402 -18.15 -6.95 5.66
CA ASP A 402 -17.85 -7.73 4.48
C ASP A 402 -17.61 -6.78 3.29
N GLU A 403 -16.44 -6.83 2.68
CA GLU A 403 -16.08 -6.02 1.51
C GLU A 403 -17.04 -6.23 0.33
N ALA A 404 -17.76 -7.35 0.28
CA ALA A 404 -18.87 -7.55 -0.65
C ALA A 404 -19.99 -6.51 -0.50
N ASN A 405 -20.09 -5.84 0.64
CA ASN A 405 -20.98 -4.70 0.86
C ASN A 405 -20.43 -3.36 0.35
N LEU A 406 -19.33 -3.38 -0.41
CA LEU A 406 -18.71 -2.22 -1.05
C LEU A 406 -18.05 -1.24 -0.05
N VAL A 407 -17.73 -1.69 1.11
CA VAL A 407 -16.91 -0.97 2.09
C VAL A 407 -15.47 -1.41 1.87
N LEU A 408 -14.59 -0.44 1.60
CA LEU A 408 -13.17 -0.72 1.56
C LEU A 408 -12.71 -1.06 2.98
N LEU A 409 -12.11 -2.20 3.18
CA LEU A 409 -11.59 -2.75 4.42
C LEU A 409 -11.85 -1.88 5.68
N GLN A 410 -12.55 -2.41 6.64
CA GLN A 410 -12.92 -1.73 7.87
C GLN A 410 -12.87 -2.72 9.03
N GLY A 411 -12.33 -2.30 10.15
CA GLY A 411 -12.25 -3.09 11.38
C GLY A 411 -11.88 -2.21 12.58
N ASP A 412 -11.40 -2.82 13.63
CA ASP A 412 -11.22 -2.13 14.91
C ASP A 412 -10.17 -1.01 14.83
N ASN A 413 -9.07 -1.20 14.09
CA ASN A 413 -8.05 -0.16 13.96
C ASN A 413 -8.49 1.01 13.05
N THR A 414 -9.52 0.85 12.23
CA THR A 414 -10.17 2.01 11.59
C THR A 414 -10.73 2.97 12.65
N ALA A 415 -11.30 2.44 13.74
CA ALA A 415 -11.83 3.24 14.85
C ALA A 415 -10.75 3.68 15.84
N LEU A 416 -9.83 2.79 16.20
CA LEU A 416 -8.75 3.08 17.17
C LEU A 416 -7.81 4.16 16.62
N SER A 417 -7.49 4.13 15.34
CA SER A 417 -6.71 5.18 14.65
C SER A 417 -7.36 6.56 14.75
N LEU A 418 -8.70 6.66 14.77
CA LEU A 418 -9.37 7.95 14.98
C LEU A 418 -9.10 8.52 16.38
N VAL A 419 -9.20 7.70 17.42
CA VAL A 419 -8.91 8.13 18.80
C VAL A 419 -7.42 8.44 18.97
N THR A 420 -6.54 7.61 18.41
CA THR A 420 -5.09 7.82 18.37
C THR A 420 -4.75 9.15 17.69
N SER A 421 -5.43 9.51 16.60
CA SER A 421 -5.24 10.79 15.90
C SER A 421 -5.59 12.00 16.78
N ARG A 422 -6.62 11.89 17.64
CA ARG A 422 -6.98 12.94 18.60
C ARG A 422 -5.96 13.06 19.73
N TYR A 423 -5.40 11.93 20.16
CA TYR A 423 -4.26 11.94 21.07
C TYR A 423 -3.02 12.59 20.45
N ALA A 424 -2.74 12.30 19.19
CA ALA A 424 -1.68 12.95 18.43
C ALA A 424 -1.83 14.48 18.35
N LEU A 425 -3.06 15.00 18.26
CA LEU A 425 -3.34 16.45 18.36
C LEU A 425 -3.02 16.98 19.75
N ALA A 426 -3.32 16.24 20.81
CA ALA A 426 -2.95 16.64 22.18
C ALA A 426 -1.42 16.72 22.35
N VAL A 427 -0.68 15.77 21.78
CA VAL A 427 0.79 15.78 21.77
C VAL A 427 1.32 17.01 21.00
N GLN A 428 0.72 17.33 19.86
CA GLN A 428 1.07 18.51 19.08
C GLN A 428 0.78 19.82 19.85
N HIS A 429 -0.37 19.90 20.52
CA HIS A 429 -0.73 21.05 21.36
C HIS A 429 0.31 21.31 22.45
N GLN A 430 0.76 20.27 23.15
CA GLN A 430 1.78 20.39 24.19
C GLN A 430 3.17 20.79 23.65
N ARG A 431 3.45 20.53 22.40
CA ARG A 431 4.65 21.00 21.69
C ARG A 431 4.51 22.44 21.18
N GLY A 432 3.35 23.08 21.36
CA GLY A 432 3.11 24.46 20.98
C GLY A 432 3.11 24.72 19.49
N VAL A 433 2.79 23.70 18.67
CA VAL A 433 2.65 23.85 17.21
C VAL A 433 1.20 24.09 16.82
N ALA A 434 0.96 24.66 15.64
CA ALA A 434 -0.38 24.87 15.10
C ALA A 434 -1.13 23.54 14.96
N LEU A 435 -2.45 23.58 15.21
CA LEU A 435 -3.34 22.41 15.17
C LEU A 435 -4.38 22.47 14.03
N ASP A 436 -4.45 23.59 13.32
CA ASP A 436 -5.49 23.94 12.34
C ASP A 436 -4.93 24.21 10.94
N ASP A 437 -3.79 23.60 10.62
CA ASP A 437 -3.12 23.74 9.33
C ASP A 437 -2.84 22.36 8.68
N ALA A 438 -2.48 22.39 7.41
CA ALA A 438 -2.17 21.20 6.65
C ALA A 438 -0.93 20.44 7.18
N ALA A 439 -0.02 21.11 7.86
CA ALA A 439 1.11 20.45 8.52
C ALA A 439 0.64 19.67 9.76
N ALA A 440 -0.34 20.19 10.50
CA ALA A 440 -0.99 19.46 11.60
C ALA A 440 -1.63 18.18 11.11
N VAL A 441 -2.31 18.19 9.96
CA VAL A 441 -2.89 17.00 9.32
C VAL A 441 -1.84 15.91 9.11
N LEU A 442 -0.71 16.25 8.47
CA LEU A 442 0.33 15.28 8.17
C LEU A 442 1.10 14.82 9.42
N ARG A 443 1.30 15.73 10.39
CA ARG A 443 1.86 15.33 11.70
C ARG A 443 0.94 14.36 12.42
N THR A 444 -0.39 14.59 12.39
CA THR A 444 -1.39 13.69 12.98
C THR A 444 -1.30 12.31 12.36
N ALA A 445 -1.32 12.19 11.03
CA ALA A 445 -1.15 10.90 10.35
C ALA A 445 0.17 10.22 10.71
N CYS A 446 1.27 10.96 10.74
CA CYS A 446 2.59 10.43 11.07
C CYS A 446 2.66 9.94 12.53
N LEU A 447 2.14 10.71 13.49
CA LEU A 447 2.11 10.31 14.89
C LEU A 447 1.17 9.12 15.13
N THR A 448 0.05 9.01 14.40
CA THR A 448 -0.81 7.82 14.41
C THR A 448 -0.04 6.59 13.96
N GLY A 449 0.68 6.65 12.84
CA GLY A 449 1.51 5.53 12.39
C GLY A 449 2.64 5.19 13.37
N HIS A 450 3.22 6.18 14.06
CA HIS A 450 4.21 5.92 15.10
C HIS A 450 3.60 5.20 16.32
N ALA A 451 2.37 5.54 16.69
CA ALA A 451 1.66 4.85 17.77
C ALA A 451 1.35 3.39 17.38
N ASP A 452 0.82 3.16 16.17
CA ASP A 452 0.53 1.83 15.67
C ASP A 452 1.80 0.95 15.64
N ARG A 453 2.94 1.48 15.14
CA ARG A 453 4.21 0.77 15.20
C ARG A 453 4.63 0.43 16.63
N SER A 454 4.42 1.34 17.57
CA SER A 454 4.75 1.12 18.98
C SER A 454 3.85 0.07 19.64
N MET A 455 2.62 -0.11 19.14
CA MET A 455 1.68 -1.15 19.60
C MET A 455 1.92 -2.52 18.96
N ALA A 456 2.81 -2.63 17.96
CA ALA A 456 3.19 -3.94 17.41
C ALA A 456 3.89 -4.82 18.46
N ASP A 457 4.58 -4.22 19.40
CA ASP A 457 5.17 -4.90 20.56
C ASP A 457 4.28 -4.74 21.81
N PRO A 458 4.17 -5.76 22.67
CA PRO A 458 3.40 -5.65 23.89
C PRO A 458 3.90 -4.51 24.79
N VAL A 459 3.00 -3.67 25.31
CA VAL A 459 3.31 -2.62 26.27
C VAL A 459 2.84 -3.05 27.67
N ASP A 460 3.76 -3.07 28.63
CA ASP A 460 3.42 -3.35 30.02
C ASP A 460 2.66 -2.15 30.61
N LEU A 461 1.39 -2.35 30.95
CA LEU A 461 0.50 -1.32 31.49
C LEU A 461 0.29 -1.48 32.99
N GLU A 462 0.19 -0.37 33.72
CA GLU A 462 -0.07 -0.37 35.17
C GLU A 462 -1.43 -1.01 35.51
N SER A 463 -2.41 -0.85 34.62
CA SER A 463 -3.74 -1.47 34.78
C SER A 463 -3.73 -3.00 34.68
N GLY A 464 -2.67 -3.60 34.12
CA GLY A 464 -2.61 -5.01 33.74
C GLY A 464 -3.48 -5.38 32.55
N ASN A 465 -4.08 -4.41 31.85
CA ASN A 465 -4.73 -4.63 30.56
C ASN A 465 -3.67 -4.77 29.45
N ALA A 466 -4.07 -5.24 28.28
CA ALA A 466 -3.23 -5.30 27.09
C ALA A 466 -4.02 -4.81 25.88
N LEU A 467 -3.34 -4.09 25.01
CA LEU A 467 -3.79 -3.74 23.68
C LEU A 467 -2.56 -3.79 22.77
N GLN A 468 -2.61 -4.63 21.78
CA GLN A 468 -1.50 -4.86 20.86
C GLN A 468 -2.03 -4.79 19.42
N LEU A 469 -1.27 -4.18 18.55
CA LEU A 469 -1.53 -4.20 17.10
C LEU A 469 -1.43 -5.64 16.60
N THR A 470 -2.42 -6.07 15.82
CA THR A 470 -2.46 -7.40 15.19
C THR A 470 -2.24 -7.30 13.68
N ALA A 471 -2.11 -8.44 13.01
CA ALA A 471 -2.10 -8.45 11.56
C ALA A 471 -3.47 -8.00 11.03
N GLY A 472 -3.46 -7.15 9.99
CA GLY A 472 -4.66 -6.53 9.43
C GLY A 472 -4.88 -5.08 9.86
N ASP A 473 -4.55 -4.73 11.11
CA ASP A 473 -4.83 -3.42 11.70
C ASP A 473 -4.21 -2.26 10.90
N VAL A 474 -2.99 -2.44 10.38
CA VAL A 474 -2.33 -1.43 9.55
C VAL A 474 -3.04 -1.24 8.22
N ASP A 475 -3.56 -2.31 7.64
CA ASP A 475 -4.32 -2.27 6.39
C ASP A 475 -5.65 -1.53 6.58
N GLU A 476 -6.31 -1.71 7.72
CA GLU A 476 -7.52 -0.97 8.10
C GLU A 476 -7.26 0.53 8.29
N ALA A 477 -6.15 0.88 8.95
CA ALA A 477 -5.73 2.28 9.08
C ALA A 477 -5.46 2.90 7.70
N VAL A 478 -4.75 2.19 6.81
CA VAL A 478 -4.46 2.64 5.43
C VAL A 478 -5.74 2.84 4.63
N ALA A 479 -6.70 1.91 4.72
CA ALA A 479 -8.00 2.03 4.07
C ALA A 479 -8.81 3.22 4.62
N GLY A 480 -8.81 3.43 5.93
CA GLY A 480 -9.44 4.59 6.57
C GLY A 480 -8.84 5.92 6.14
N LEU A 481 -7.50 6.01 6.06
CA LEU A 481 -6.78 7.19 5.57
C LEU A 481 -7.11 7.51 4.11
N LEU A 482 -7.36 6.49 3.30
CA LEU A 482 -7.73 6.66 1.90
C LEU A 482 -9.17 7.12 1.75
N THR A 483 -10.10 6.48 2.47
CA THR A 483 -11.55 6.66 2.30
C THR A 483 -12.03 8.01 2.80
N ASN A 484 -11.75 8.36 4.05
CA ASN A 484 -12.28 9.56 4.70
C ASN A 484 -11.21 10.49 5.26
N GLY A 485 -9.99 10.01 5.48
CA GLY A 485 -8.88 10.79 6.01
C GLY A 485 -9.05 11.29 7.43
N GLN A 486 -10.04 10.82 8.20
CA GLN A 486 -10.33 11.34 9.54
C GLN A 486 -9.19 11.11 10.52
N ALA A 487 -8.47 9.98 10.43
CA ALA A 487 -7.25 9.72 11.20
C ALA A 487 -6.05 10.58 10.76
N ALA A 488 -6.21 11.35 9.68
CA ALA A 488 -5.26 12.36 9.19
C ALA A 488 -5.99 13.69 9.00
N SER A 489 -6.49 14.25 10.09
CA SER A 489 -7.16 15.53 10.09
C SER A 489 -6.58 16.48 11.15
N ASP A 490 -6.80 17.75 10.95
CA ASP A 490 -6.50 18.79 11.93
C ASP A 490 -7.50 18.79 13.10
N VAL A 491 -7.37 19.73 14.03
CA VAL A 491 -8.24 19.84 15.20
C VAL A 491 -9.69 20.16 14.85
N ASN A 492 -9.96 20.70 13.67
CA ASN A 492 -11.28 21.04 13.16
C ASN A 492 -11.89 19.97 12.25
N GLY A 493 -11.16 18.86 12.00
CA GLY A 493 -11.58 17.79 11.11
C GLY A 493 -11.25 18.02 9.63
N ASP A 494 -10.56 19.11 9.30
CA ASP A 494 -10.12 19.39 7.94
C ASP A 494 -8.92 18.48 7.59
N THR A 495 -8.86 17.98 6.35
CA THR A 495 -7.81 17.06 5.88
C THR A 495 -7.16 17.56 4.59
N VAL A 496 -6.02 16.97 4.20
CA VAL A 496 -5.39 17.23 2.91
C VAL A 496 -6.07 16.41 1.80
N PRO A 497 -6.12 16.92 0.55
CA PRO A 497 -6.96 16.33 -0.50
C PRO A 497 -6.59 14.90 -0.86
N ALA A 498 -5.30 14.56 -0.95
CA ALA A 498 -4.85 13.28 -1.47
C ALA A 498 -4.64 12.21 -0.39
N GLY A 499 -5.32 11.08 -0.48
CA GLY A 499 -5.08 9.89 0.34
C GLY A 499 -3.65 9.38 0.23
N PHE A 500 -3.06 9.47 -0.96
CA PHE A 500 -1.65 9.18 -1.20
C PHE A 500 -0.72 9.90 -0.22
N THR A 501 -0.94 11.21 0.00
CA THR A 501 -0.10 12.03 0.90
C THR A 501 -0.35 11.68 2.36
N ARG A 502 -1.61 11.40 2.74
CA ARG A 502 -1.98 10.95 4.10
C ARG A 502 -1.33 9.62 4.45
N ILE A 503 -1.42 8.63 3.55
CA ILE A 503 -0.79 7.31 3.73
C ILE A 503 0.74 7.42 3.77
N ASN A 504 1.35 8.27 2.95
CA ASN A 504 2.80 8.50 3.00
C ASN A 504 3.24 9.10 4.35
N ALA A 505 2.45 10.00 4.92
CA ALA A 505 2.73 10.57 6.24
C ALA A 505 2.58 9.50 7.35
N TYR A 506 1.53 8.71 7.34
CA TYR A 506 1.32 7.59 8.26
C TYR A 506 2.49 6.59 8.20
N ARG A 507 2.87 6.17 7.00
CA ARG A 507 4.02 5.26 6.79
C ARG A 507 5.34 5.85 7.31
N SER A 508 5.53 7.17 7.21
CA SER A 508 6.70 7.83 7.79
C SER A 508 6.76 7.67 9.31
N GLY A 509 5.60 7.56 9.95
CA GLY A 509 5.46 7.25 11.37
C GLY A 509 5.76 5.78 11.71
N LEU A 510 5.22 4.84 10.92
CA LEU A 510 5.48 3.40 11.08
C LEU A 510 6.99 3.07 11.04
N THR A 511 7.78 3.83 10.28
CA THR A 511 9.22 3.60 10.09
C THR A 511 10.12 4.61 10.82
N GLY A 512 9.52 5.55 11.59
CA GLY A 512 10.24 6.66 12.21
C GLY A 512 9.86 6.92 13.66
N SER A 513 10.45 7.96 14.24
CA SER A 513 10.13 8.42 15.60
C SER A 513 9.12 9.57 15.58
N ALA A 514 8.47 9.83 16.73
CA ALA A 514 7.62 10.99 16.91
C ALA A 514 8.34 12.32 16.58
N ASP A 515 9.62 12.47 16.96
CA ASP A 515 10.39 13.68 16.65
C ASP A 515 10.63 13.87 15.16
N ARG A 516 10.73 12.77 14.39
CA ARG A 516 10.78 12.84 12.94
C ARG A 516 9.49 13.42 12.35
N CYS A 517 8.31 13.07 12.88
CA CYS A 517 7.05 13.64 12.42
C CYS A 517 7.03 15.16 12.56
N PHE A 518 7.52 15.70 13.70
CA PHE A 518 7.62 17.15 13.91
C PHE A 518 8.68 17.83 13.03
N SER A 519 9.79 17.17 12.76
CA SER A 519 10.84 17.74 11.92
C SER A 519 10.50 17.72 10.43
N GLN A 520 9.73 16.71 10.00
CA GLN A 520 9.36 16.48 8.61
C GLN A 520 8.16 17.34 8.17
N TYR A 521 7.17 17.52 9.04
CA TYR A 521 5.94 18.28 8.77
C TYR A 521 5.90 19.53 9.67
N ARG A 522 6.49 20.63 9.18
CA ARG A 522 6.64 21.91 9.91
C ARG A 522 5.58 22.91 9.54
#